data_48956f8644865b8e94aa131db257de9c
#
_entry.id   48956f8644865b8e94aa131db257de9c
#
_cell.length_a   1.000
_cell.length_b   1.000
_cell.length_c   1.000
_cell.angle_alpha   90.00
_cell.angle_beta   90.00
_cell.angle_gamma   90.00
#
_symmetry.space_group_name_H-M   'P 1'
#
loop_
_entity.id
_entity.type
_entity.pdbx_description
1 polymer ?
#
loop_
_entity_poly.entity_id
_entity_poly.type
_entity_poly.pdbx_seq_one_letter_code
_entity_poly.pdbx_strand_id
1 'polypeptide(L)'
;MKKIVLVPLLIVLVGALIFGGCAKPAPPVPTEIRIGACESVTGMFSGFAGGAVFGLKAAVDDINKLGGVYVEEYGRKLPVKLIVANNESDPSKAGTLASDLVLRDKVHLLVNGAGPATMFNPQAIIAERHKIPYLAGFGPLEPWQGARMAAEPPWQYIWAVGFAIATPAPAGDFRAGKPGYTIMDTWFSFMDMFGDQTNKTVAVLASDEPDGRGWYVTFAPELEKRGYNVIGEEKELGLDPIGTTDFSANIKEWKDNNCEVLWGNTPGPDFGTQWRQCHAMGYVPKIVLVGRATLFYEDVSAWGGDLPQGVGAEGIWGAEYPPESFPGIGDTTPKTLFERWFEETGRPLNQGIGYAYAAMQVLVDAIERAGTLDGTALNKAIGETDMPSINGRVVFPPEEHHCRFPLTMRQWMKTDKPWVWENPVIYSAHDFVRPTAQPMFPVPGTTFK
;
A
#
# COMPACT_ATOMS: atom_id res chain seq x y z
N MET A 1 21.32 -71.95 53.18
CA MET A 1 21.67 -70.53 53.10
C MET A 1 22.10 -70.14 51.69
N LYS A 2 21.23 -69.78 50.85
CA LYS A 2 21.48 -69.13 49.50
C LYS A 2 20.14 -68.81 48.84
N LYS A 3 19.39 -67.80 49.27
CA LYS A 3 18.20 -67.26 48.58
C LYS A 3 17.94 -65.83 49.00
N ILE A 4 18.85 -64.89 48.79
CA ILE A 4 18.56 -63.44 48.96
C ILE A 4 19.59 -62.66 48.13
N VAL A 5 19.59 -62.65 46.82
CA VAL A 5 20.38 -61.70 45.99
C VAL A 5 19.73 -61.42 44.61
N LEU A 6 18.56 -61.93 44.27
CA LEU A 6 17.99 -61.76 42.93
C LEU A 6 16.85 -60.72 42.78
N VAL A 7 16.34 -60.18 43.86
CA VAL A 7 15.18 -59.28 43.82
C VAL A 7 15.52 -57.81 43.57
N PRO A 8 16.63 -57.21 44.01
CA PRO A 8 16.93 -55.81 43.78
C PRO A 8 17.37 -55.51 42.35
N LEU A 9 17.91 -56.46 41.56
CA LEU A 9 18.41 -56.24 40.22
C LEU A 9 17.29 -56.10 39.17
N LEU A 10 16.13 -56.73 39.41
CA LEU A 10 14.98 -56.67 38.47
C LEU A 10 14.23 -55.34 38.60
N ILE A 11 14.21 -54.72 39.77
CA ILE A 11 13.52 -53.45 40.04
C ILE A 11 14.30 -52.28 39.41
N VAL A 12 15.63 -52.33 39.33
CA VAL A 12 16.46 -51.31 38.67
C VAL A 12 16.35 -51.39 37.16
N LEU A 13 16.18 -52.58 36.61
CA LEU A 13 16.03 -52.73 35.15
C LEU A 13 14.63 -52.31 34.63
N VAL A 14 13.57 -52.46 35.44
CA VAL A 14 12.23 -51.99 35.09
C VAL A 14 12.07 -50.48 35.28
N GLY A 15 12.77 -49.89 36.28
CA GLY A 15 12.81 -48.45 36.48
C GLY A 15 13.53 -47.66 35.36
N ALA A 16 14.50 -48.26 34.69
CA ALA A 16 15.22 -47.63 33.59
C ALA A 16 14.43 -47.60 32.25
N LEU A 17 13.41 -48.47 32.12
CA LEU A 17 12.56 -48.51 30.94
C LEU A 17 11.34 -47.52 30.98
N ILE A 18 11.05 -46.96 32.15
CA ILE A 18 9.90 -46.03 32.30
C ILE A 18 10.31 -44.56 32.11
N PHE A 19 11.59 -44.22 32.11
CA PHE A 19 12.09 -42.89 31.83
C PHE A 19 12.55 -42.66 30.38
N GLY A 20 12.32 -43.58 29.49
CA GLY A 20 12.32 -43.32 28.04
C GLY A 20 11.11 -42.48 27.67
N GLY A 21 11.06 -41.23 28.13
CA GLY A 21 10.01 -40.30 27.73
C GLY A 21 9.97 -40.27 26.22
N CYS A 22 8.79 -40.50 25.64
CA CYS A 22 8.50 -40.22 24.25
C CYS A 22 8.77 -38.71 24.00
N ALA A 23 10.02 -38.38 23.70
CA ALA A 23 10.29 -37.07 23.07
C ALA A 23 9.41 -37.04 21.82
N LYS A 24 8.43 -36.16 21.79
CA LYS A 24 7.70 -35.90 20.56
C LYS A 24 8.73 -35.70 19.46
N PRO A 25 8.62 -36.38 18.31
CA PRO A 25 9.53 -36.11 17.19
C PRO A 25 9.59 -34.60 16.99
N ALA A 26 10.79 -34.06 16.87
CA ALA A 26 10.94 -32.67 16.52
C ALA A 26 10.11 -32.39 15.24
N PRO A 27 9.36 -31.30 15.18
CA PRO A 27 8.62 -30.97 13.97
C PRO A 27 9.58 -30.99 12.76
N PRO A 28 9.11 -31.47 11.61
CA PRO A 28 9.96 -31.54 10.44
C PRO A 28 10.44 -30.13 10.08
N VAL A 29 11.75 -30.02 9.80
CA VAL A 29 12.34 -28.74 9.40
C VAL A 29 11.68 -28.27 8.11
N PRO A 30 11.19 -27.03 8.03
CA PRO A 30 10.59 -26.50 6.81
C PRO A 30 11.55 -26.57 5.62
N THR A 31 11.01 -26.85 4.45
CA THR A 31 11.78 -26.87 3.18
C THR A 31 11.72 -25.55 2.44
N GLU A 32 10.78 -24.69 2.79
CA GLU A 32 10.51 -23.40 2.17
C GLU A 32 9.90 -22.43 3.22
N ILE A 33 10.07 -21.14 2.99
CA ILE A 33 9.35 -20.08 3.71
C ILE A 33 8.10 -19.75 2.89
N ARG A 34 6.92 -19.95 3.47
CA ARG A 34 5.65 -19.65 2.79
C ARG A 34 5.15 -18.30 3.19
N ILE A 35 4.92 -17.43 2.20
CA ILE A 35 4.32 -16.10 2.38
C ILE A 35 3.01 -16.07 1.59
N GLY A 36 1.93 -15.75 2.26
CA GLY A 36 0.60 -15.64 1.64
C GLY A 36 0.29 -14.20 1.26
N ALA A 37 -0.23 -14.00 0.06
CA ALA A 37 -0.70 -12.70 -0.42
C ALA A 37 -2.15 -12.82 -0.90
N CYS A 38 -3.04 -11.98 -0.39
CA CYS A 38 -4.43 -11.94 -0.82
C CYS A 38 -4.71 -10.59 -1.49
N GLU A 39 -4.71 -10.58 -2.83
CA GLU A 39 -4.70 -9.39 -3.67
C GLU A 39 -6.00 -9.24 -4.47
N SER A 40 -6.35 -7.99 -4.84
CA SER A 40 -7.51 -7.68 -5.70
C SER A 40 -7.13 -7.81 -7.18
N VAL A 41 -6.75 -9.03 -7.63
CA VAL A 41 -6.26 -9.25 -9.01
C VAL A 41 -7.33 -8.92 -10.06
N THR A 42 -8.60 -9.05 -9.71
CA THR A 42 -9.74 -8.65 -10.53
C THR A 42 -10.71 -7.80 -9.74
N GLY A 43 -11.64 -7.12 -10.43
CA GLY A 43 -12.63 -6.24 -9.82
C GLY A 43 -12.18 -4.77 -9.76
N MET A 44 -12.89 -3.96 -8.97
CA MET A 44 -12.76 -2.51 -8.92
C MET A 44 -11.36 -2.02 -8.51
N PHE A 45 -10.65 -2.78 -7.68
CA PHE A 45 -9.32 -2.43 -7.18
C PHE A 45 -8.19 -3.14 -7.93
N SER A 46 -8.46 -3.68 -9.12
CA SER A 46 -7.45 -4.42 -9.91
C SER A 46 -6.24 -3.58 -10.33
N GLY A 47 -6.40 -2.25 -10.46
CA GLY A 47 -5.29 -1.34 -10.72
C GLY A 47 -4.18 -1.42 -9.67
N PHE A 48 -4.54 -1.64 -8.40
CA PHE A 48 -3.57 -1.84 -7.31
C PHE A 48 -2.79 -3.14 -7.49
N ALA A 49 -3.49 -4.24 -7.75
CA ALA A 49 -2.88 -5.56 -7.74
C ALA A 49 -1.93 -5.83 -8.90
N GLY A 50 -2.11 -5.18 -10.05
CA GLY A 50 -1.26 -5.41 -11.23
C GLY A 50 0.21 -5.23 -10.89
N GLY A 51 0.59 -4.04 -10.43
CA GLY A 51 1.95 -3.75 -9.98
C GLY A 51 2.34 -4.48 -8.69
N ALA A 52 1.41 -4.60 -7.74
CA ALA A 52 1.68 -5.24 -6.46
C ALA A 52 2.08 -6.71 -6.60
N VAL A 53 1.31 -7.50 -7.35
CA VAL A 53 1.64 -8.92 -7.59
C VAL A 53 2.97 -9.08 -8.30
N PHE A 54 3.27 -8.21 -9.28
CA PHE A 54 4.57 -8.19 -9.93
C PHE A 54 5.69 -7.88 -8.93
N GLY A 55 5.54 -6.82 -8.13
CA GLY A 55 6.55 -6.42 -7.12
C GLY A 55 6.85 -7.53 -6.11
N LEU A 56 5.80 -8.21 -5.59
CA LEU A 56 5.95 -9.36 -4.70
C LEU A 56 6.72 -10.50 -5.36
N LYS A 57 6.36 -10.88 -6.60
CA LYS A 57 7.03 -11.95 -7.36
C LYS A 57 8.48 -11.60 -7.66
N ALA A 58 8.73 -10.38 -8.14
CA ALA A 58 10.07 -9.90 -8.47
C ALA A 58 11.01 -9.95 -7.24
N ALA A 59 10.51 -9.56 -6.06
CA ALA A 59 11.28 -9.66 -4.83
C ALA A 59 11.58 -11.13 -4.46
N VAL A 60 10.59 -12.03 -4.59
CA VAL A 60 10.80 -13.47 -4.34
C VAL A 60 11.84 -14.06 -5.31
N ASP A 61 11.79 -13.68 -6.56
CA ASP A 61 12.77 -14.13 -7.57
C ASP A 61 14.19 -13.67 -7.20
N ASP A 62 14.34 -12.40 -6.79
CA ASP A 62 15.63 -11.86 -6.39
C ASP A 62 16.16 -12.52 -5.12
N ILE A 63 15.31 -12.74 -4.11
CA ILE A 63 15.65 -13.49 -2.89
C ILE A 63 16.13 -14.91 -3.24
N ASN A 64 15.39 -15.61 -4.08
CA ASN A 64 15.68 -16.99 -4.43
C ASN A 64 16.94 -17.11 -5.32
N LYS A 65 17.22 -16.12 -6.17
CA LYS A 65 18.51 -16.04 -6.90
C LYS A 65 19.71 -15.93 -5.97
N LEU A 66 19.54 -15.32 -4.79
CA LEU A 66 20.58 -15.25 -3.75
C LEU A 66 20.62 -16.52 -2.86
N GLY A 67 19.85 -17.55 -3.21
CA GLY A 67 19.78 -18.83 -2.52
C GLY A 67 18.74 -18.90 -1.40
N GLY A 68 17.84 -17.93 -1.30
CA GLY A 68 16.80 -17.83 -0.27
C GLY A 68 17.25 -17.06 0.97
N VAL A 69 16.49 -17.14 2.05
CA VAL A 69 16.66 -16.42 3.31
C VAL A 69 17.32 -17.36 4.34
N TYR A 70 18.37 -16.89 5.02
CA TYR A 70 19.01 -17.65 6.08
C TYR A 70 18.15 -17.66 7.35
N VAL A 71 17.88 -18.85 7.88
CA VAL A 71 17.11 -19.04 9.11
C VAL A 71 18.03 -19.76 10.12
N GLU A 72 18.44 -19.05 11.16
CA GLU A 72 19.42 -19.52 12.14
C GLU A 72 18.98 -20.81 12.84
N GLU A 73 17.70 -20.89 13.23
CA GLU A 73 17.08 -22.08 13.84
C GLU A 73 17.32 -23.36 13.03
N TYR A 74 17.41 -23.26 11.70
CA TYR A 74 17.61 -24.40 10.81
C TYR A 74 19.04 -24.48 10.26
N GLY A 75 19.91 -23.49 10.54
CA GLY A 75 21.29 -23.42 10.11
C GLY A 75 21.48 -23.40 8.58
N ARG A 76 20.48 -22.94 7.82
CA ARG A 76 20.51 -22.94 6.36
C ARG A 76 19.64 -21.87 5.73
N LYS A 77 19.87 -21.60 4.47
CA LYS A 77 18.96 -20.81 3.65
C LYS A 77 17.77 -21.66 3.22
N LEU A 78 16.58 -21.03 3.24
CA LEU A 78 15.33 -21.60 2.74
C LEU A 78 14.79 -20.73 1.58
N PRO A 79 14.34 -21.34 0.49
CA PRO A 79 13.69 -20.59 -0.58
C PRO A 79 12.35 -20.02 -0.11
N VAL A 80 12.00 -18.86 -0.63
CA VAL A 80 10.69 -18.23 -0.40
C VAL A 80 9.71 -18.71 -1.45
N LYS A 81 8.51 -19.08 -0.99
CA LYS A 81 7.36 -19.42 -1.82
C LYS A 81 6.23 -18.45 -1.56
N LEU A 82 5.88 -17.68 -2.57
CA LEU A 82 4.72 -16.78 -2.55
C LEU A 82 3.46 -17.57 -3.00
N ILE A 83 2.39 -17.44 -2.23
CA ILE A 83 1.07 -17.99 -2.55
C ILE A 83 0.10 -16.82 -2.71
N VAL A 84 -0.34 -16.57 -3.94
CA VAL A 84 -1.23 -15.45 -4.27
C VAL A 84 -2.67 -15.94 -4.39
N ALA A 85 -3.59 -15.33 -3.65
CA ALA A 85 -5.02 -15.53 -3.73
C ALA A 85 -5.72 -14.27 -4.28
N ASN A 86 -6.70 -14.45 -5.17
CA ASN A 86 -7.48 -13.34 -5.74
C ASN A 86 -8.77 -13.13 -4.95
N ASN A 87 -8.91 -12.00 -4.26
CA ASN A 87 -10.11 -11.65 -3.50
C ASN A 87 -11.22 -11.02 -4.38
N GLU A 88 -10.96 -10.79 -5.66
CA GLU A 88 -11.91 -10.20 -6.61
C GLU A 88 -12.49 -8.84 -6.16
N SER A 89 -11.73 -8.09 -5.36
CA SER A 89 -12.16 -6.82 -4.73
C SER A 89 -13.35 -6.96 -3.76
N ASP A 90 -13.56 -8.17 -3.22
CA ASP A 90 -14.62 -8.49 -2.25
C ASP A 90 -14.01 -8.65 -0.84
N PRO A 91 -14.39 -7.80 0.14
CA PRO A 91 -13.89 -7.88 1.51
C PRO A 91 -14.17 -9.22 2.20
N SER A 92 -15.32 -9.84 1.93
CA SER A 92 -15.70 -11.14 2.51
C SER A 92 -14.80 -12.26 1.98
N LYS A 93 -14.49 -12.22 0.67
CA LYS A 93 -13.53 -13.14 0.07
C LYS A 93 -12.12 -12.91 0.62
N ALA A 94 -11.71 -11.67 0.82
CA ALA A 94 -10.41 -11.34 1.38
C ALA A 94 -10.18 -12.00 2.75
N GLY A 95 -11.16 -11.94 3.65
CA GLY A 95 -11.11 -12.63 4.95
C GLY A 95 -11.09 -14.16 4.82
N THR A 96 -11.91 -14.72 3.95
CA THR A 96 -11.98 -16.17 3.73
C THR A 96 -10.66 -16.72 3.17
N LEU A 97 -10.10 -16.06 2.16
CA LEU A 97 -8.85 -16.46 1.53
C LEU A 97 -7.64 -16.28 2.46
N ALA A 98 -7.62 -15.24 3.29
CA ALA A 98 -6.61 -15.11 4.33
C ALA A 98 -6.67 -16.27 5.33
N SER A 99 -7.87 -16.71 5.71
CA SER A 99 -8.05 -17.90 6.56
C SER A 99 -7.54 -19.17 5.88
N ASP A 100 -7.79 -19.35 4.59
CA ASP A 100 -7.27 -20.49 3.82
C ASP A 100 -5.75 -20.48 3.76
N LEU A 101 -5.13 -19.34 3.48
CA LEU A 101 -3.66 -19.18 3.46
C LEU A 101 -3.05 -19.59 4.81
N VAL A 102 -3.66 -19.18 5.92
CA VAL A 102 -3.16 -19.51 7.26
C VAL A 102 -3.42 -20.97 7.63
N LEU A 103 -4.64 -21.46 7.47
CA LEU A 103 -5.06 -22.75 8.01
C LEU A 103 -4.76 -23.93 7.09
N ARG A 104 -4.92 -23.76 5.79
CA ARG A 104 -4.70 -24.80 4.79
C ARG A 104 -3.28 -24.79 4.23
N ASP A 105 -2.84 -23.59 3.77
CA ASP A 105 -1.55 -23.48 3.07
C ASP A 105 -0.39 -23.28 4.07
N LYS A 106 -0.71 -23.05 5.36
CA LYS A 106 0.26 -22.96 6.48
C LYS A 106 1.36 -21.92 6.21
N VAL A 107 0.95 -20.70 5.80
CA VAL A 107 1.89 -19.60 5.61
C VAL A 107 2.49 -19.15 6.94
N HIS A 108 3.75 -18.71 6.92
CA HIS A 108 4.44 -18.16 8.10
C HIS A 108 4.16 -16.67 8.27
N LEU A 109 3.86 -15.98 7.17
CA LEU A 109 3.61 -14.55 7.11
C LEU A 109 2.51 -14.28 6.09
N LEU A 110 1.75 -13.21 6.32
CA LEU A 110 0.86 -12.63 5.33
C LEU A 110 1.41 -11.29 4.84
N VAL A 111 1.18 -11.00 3.58
CA VAL A 111 1.50 -9.73 2.95
C VAL A 111 0.33 -9.30 2.06
N ASN A 112 0.13 -8.00 1.94
CA ASN A 112 -0.64 -7.42 0.84
C ASN A 112 0.24 -6.36 0.19
N GLY A 113 0.37 -6.41 -1.12
CA GLY A 113 1.26 -5.52 -1.84
C GLY A 113 0.69 -4.13 -2.06
N ALA A 114 -0.63 -4.03 -2.30
CA ALA A 114 -1.34 -2.75 -2.43
C ALA A 114 -2.86 -2.94 -2.39
N GLY A 115 -3.56 -2.01 -1.76
CA GLY A 115 -5.02 -2.01 -1.74
C GLY A 115 -5.60 -0.98 -0.77
N PRO A 116 -6.92 -0.78 -0.76
CA PRO A 116 -7.61 0.06 0.22
C PRO A 116 -7.81 -0.66 1.56
N ALA A 117 -8.08 0.10 2.62
CA ALA A 117 -8.32 -0.41 3.98
C ALA A 117 -9.44 -1.46 4.04
N THR A 118 -10.44 -1.35 3.20
CA THR A 118 -11.53 -2.33 3.08
C THR A 118 -11.05 -3.73 2.69
N MET A 119 -9.92 -3.84 1.99
CA MET A 119 -9.30 -5.13 1.63
C MET A 119 -8.31 -5.61 2.69
N PHE A 120 -7.66 -4.70 3.45
CA PHE A 120 -6.70 -5.06 4.50
C PHE A 120 -7.38 -5.58 5.76
N ASN A 121 -8.41 -4.90 6.23
CA ASN A 121 -9.02 -5.15 7.54
C ASN A 121 -9.54 -6.59 7.71
N PRO A 122 -10.23 -7.22 6.73
CA PRO A 122 -10.63 -8.61 6.85
C PRO A 122 -9.46 -9.59 6.99
N GLN A 123 -8.35 -9.33 6.31
CA GLN A 123 -7.12 -10.13 6.40
C GLN A 123 -6.44 -9.93 7.76
N ALA A 124 -6.40 -8.69 8.25
CA ALA A 124 -5.82 -8.33 9.54
C ALA A 124 -6.49 -9.07 10.70
N ILE A 125 -7.83 -9.17 10.69
CA ILE A 125 -8.59 -9.92 11.70
C ILE A 125 -8.15 -11.39 11.77
N ILE A 126 -7.92 -12.01 10.64
CA ILE A 126 -7.45 -13.41 10.55
C ILE A 126 -6.02 -13.55 11.06
N ALA A 127 -5.12 -12.67 10.58
CA ALA A 127 -3.72 -12.63 10.96
C ALA A 127 -3.55 -12.47 12.49
N GLU A 128 -4.23 -11.50 13.08
CA GLU A 128 -4.22 -11.24 14.52
C GLU A 128 -4.72 -12.45 15.33
N ARG A 129 -5.86 -13.04 14.93
CA ARG A 129 -6.44 -14.21 15.59
C ARG A 129 -5.47 -15.39 15.65
N HIS A 130 -4.70 -15.58 14.59
CA HIS A 130 -3.77 -16.72 14.46
C HIS A 130 -2.34 -16.37 14.82
N LYS A 131 -2.05 -15.12 15.24
CA LYS A 131 -0.71 -14.62 15.56
C LYS A 131 0.27 -14.82 14.40
N ILE A 132 -0.20 -14.62 13.18
CA ILE A 132 0.60 -14.60 11.96
C ILE A 132 0.90 -13.15 11.64
N PRO A 133 2.17 -12.72 11.59
CA PRO A 133 2.47 -11.33 11.23
C PRO A 133 1.96 -11.01 9.83
N TYR A 134 1.31 -9.86 9.71
CA TYR A 134 0.76 -9.36 8.46
C TYR A 134 1.33 -7.98 8.17
N LEU A 135 1.95 -7.84 7.00
CA LEU A 135 2.44 -6.56 6.50
C LEU A 135 1.58 -6.09 5.32
N ALA A 136 0.76 -5.08 5.56
CA ALA A 136 -0.04 -4.44 4.53
C ALA A 136 0.80 -3.41 3.76
N GLY A 137 0.73 -3.43 2.44
CA GLY A 137 1.36 -2.45 1.55
C GLY A 137 0.37 -1.43 1.04
N PHE A 138 0.83 -0.18 0.89
CA PHE A 138 0.10 0.90 0.25
C PHE A 138 -1.29 1.18 0.86
N GLY A 139 -1.35 1.47 2.15
CA GLY A 139 -2.58 1.91 2.80
C GLY A 139 -2.40 3.24 3.52
N PRO A 140 -3.44 4.11 3.57
CA PRO A 140 -3.40 5.31 4.38
C PRO A 140 -3.40 4.96 5.87
N LEU A 141 -2.58 5.67 6.65
CA LEU A 141 -2.44 5.45 8.09
C LEU A 141 -3.78 5.55 8.83
N GLU A 142 -4.55 6.60 8.57
CA GLU A 142 -5.67 6.98 9.41
C GLU A 142 -6.81 5.92 9.43
N PRO A 143 -7.34 5.44 8.30
CA PRO A 143 -8.37 4.40 8.32
C PRO A 143 -7.82 3.06 8.82
N TRP A 144 -6.56 2.74 8.52
CA TRP A 144 -5.90 1.54 9.01
C TRP A 144 -5.70 1.58 10.53
N GLN A 145 -5.16 2.69 11.04
CA GLN A 145 -4.94 2.88 12.48
C GLN A 145 -6.26 2.92 13.26
N GLY A 146 -7.30 3.57 12.67
CA GLY A 146 -8.64 3.57 13.24
C GLY A 146 -9.18 2.15 13.45
N ALA A 147 -9.08 1.29 12.44
CA ALA A 147 -9.51 -0.10 12.55
C ALA A 147 -8.67 -0.90 13.55
N ARG A 148 -7.33 -0.70 13.53
CA ARG A 148 -6.42 -1.35 14.48
C ARG A 148 -6.76 -1.03 15.92
N MET A 149 -6.96 0.25 16.23
CA MET A 149 -7.22 0.73 17.59
C MET A 149 -8.65 0.48 18.08
N ALA A 150 -9.61 0.30 17.17
CA ALA A 150 -10.99 -0.07 17.51
C ALA A 150 -11.14 -1.54 17.90
N ALA A 151 -10.15 -2.38 17.60
CA ALA A 151 -10.15 -3.78 18.04
C ALA A 151 -9.86 -3.90 19.55
N GLU A 152 -10.43 -4.92 20.21
CA GLU A 152 -10.24 -5.18 21.65
C GLU A 152 -9.66 -6.58 21.88
N PRO A 153 -8.39 -6.71 22.26
CA PRO A 153 -7.37 -5.65 22.36
C PRO A 153 -6.95 -5.13 20.96
N PRO A 154 -6.33 -3.93 20.87
CA PRO A 154 -5.79 -3.43 19.61
C PRO A 154 -4.83 -4.43 18.95
N TRP A 155 -4.90 -4.53 17.62
CA TRP A 155 -4.08 -5.50 16.88
C TRP A 155 -2.59 -5.30 17.11
N GLN A 156 -1.88 -6.40 17.35
CA GLN A 156 -0.45 -6.43 17.66
C GLN A 156 0.40 -7.06 16.55
N TYR A 157 -0.17 -7.95 15.73
CA TYR A 157 0.53 -8.69 14.68
C TYR A 157 0.40 -8.04 13.30
N ILE A 158 -0.12 -6.82 13.25
CA ILE A 158 -0.45 -6.13 12.01
C ILE A 158 0.42 -4.90 11.87
N TRP A 159 1.09 -4.81 10.72
CA TRP A 159 2.00 -3.73 10.33
C TRP A 159 1.61 -3.20 8.95
N ALA A 160 1.96 -1.97 8.65
CA ALA A 160 1.71 -1.41 7.33
C ALA A 160 2.87 -0.54 6.85
N VAL A 161 3.14 -0.60 5.55
CA VAL A 161 3.94 0.38 4.83
C VAL A 161 3.01 1.15 3.90
N GLY A 162 3.02 2.47 4.01
CA GLY A 162 2.05 3.28 3.28
C GLY A 162 2.38 4.76 3.33
N PHE A 163 1.37 5.56 3.52
CA PHE A 163 1.43 7.00 3.67
C PHE A 163 0.42 7.46 4.73
N ALA A 164 0.54 8.69 5.20
CA ALA A 164 -0.49 9.32 6.02
C ALA A 164 -1.30 10.31 5.17
N ILE A 165 -2.61 10.42 5.43
CA ILE A 165 -3.43 11.45 4.79
C ILE A 165 -3.03 12.81 5.34
N ALA A 166 -3.10 12.99 6.66
CA ALA A 166 -2.82 14.27 7.32
C ALA A 166 -1.99 14.15 8.60
N THR A 167 -1.94 12.96 9.21
CA THR A 167 -1.26 12.75 10.48
C THR A 167 0.25 12.88 10.31
N PRO A 168 0.90 13.87 10.95
CA PRO A 168 2.35 14.02 10.85
C PRO A 168 3.07 12.85 11.53
N ALA A 169 4.32 12.64 11.16
CA ALA A 169 5.16 11.67 11.84
C ALA A 169 5.37 12.06 13.31
N PRO A 170 5.36 11.08 14.25
CA PRO A 170 5.47 11.36 15.67
C PRO A 170 6.84 11.96 16.03
N ALA A 171 6.90 12.69 17.16
CA ALA A 171 8.13 13.25 17.65
C ALA A 171 9.20 12.15 17.87
N GLY A 172 10.41 12.39 17.39
CA GLY A 172 11.52 11.41 17.44
C GLY A 172 11.63 10.52 16.20
N ASP A 173 10.62 10.45 15.35
CA ASP A 173 10.75 9.83 14.03
C ASP A 173 11.61 10.73 13.11
N PHE A 174 12.44 10.12 12.27
CA PHE A 174 13.32 10.86 11.36
C PHE A 174 12.56 11.74 10.33
N ARG A 175 11.28 11.48 10.15
CA ARG A 175 10.36 12.23 9.25
C ARG A 175 9.66 13.40 9.95
N ALA A 176 9.72 13.46 11.30
CA ALA A 176 9.02 14.48 12.07
C ALA A 176 9.38 15.92 11.60
N GLY A 177 8.34 16.69 11.28
CA GLY A 177 8.49 18.06 10.80
C GLY A 177 9.07 18.23 9.38
N LYS A 178 9.27 17.12 8.64
CA LYS A 178 9.72 17.17 7.25
C LYS A 178 8.54 17.12 6.30
N PRO A 179 8.54 17.92 5.22
CA PRO A 179 7.50 17.93 4.21
C PRO A 179 7.54 16.65 3.34
N GLY A 180 6.43 16.37 2.65
CA GLY A 180 6.31 15.30 1.67
C GLY A 180 6.09 13.90 2.27
N TYR A 181 5.65 13.79 3.51
CA TYR A 181 5.31 12.51 4.16
C TYR A 181 3.82 12.37 4.52
N THR A 182 3.01 13.38 4.19
CA THR A 182 1.55 13.27 4.22
C THR A 182 0.98 13.73 2.88
N ILE A 183 -0.18 13.20 2.53
CA ILE A 183 -0.89 13.63 1.33
C ILE A 183 -1.25 15.11 1.45
N MET A 184 -1.78 15.51 2.59
CA MET A 184 -2.18 16.89 2.86
C MET A 184 -1.02 17.86 2.64
N ASP A 185 0.13 17.62 3.24
CA ASP A 185 1.31 18.46 3.07
C ASP A 185 1.76 18.52 1.60
N THR A 186 1.85 17.37 0.95
CA THR A 186 2.30 17.25 -0.45
C THR A 186 1.36 17.98 -1.41
N TRP A 187 0.05 17.77 -1.28
CA TRP A 187 -0.94 18.37 -2.16
C TRP A 187 -1.08 19.87 -1.94
N PHE A 188 -1.09 20.34 -0.69
CA PHE A 188 -1.19 21.78 -0.43
C PHE A 188 0.08 22.54 -0.82
N SER A 189 1.27 21.98 -0.59
CA SER A 189 2.51 22.57 -1.07
C SER A 189 2.51 22.75 -2.59
N PHE A 190 1.91 21.80 -3.32
CA PHE A 190 1.73 21.92 -4.76
C PHE A 190 0.63 22.93 -5.13
N MET A 191 -0.53 22.89 -4.45
CA MET A 191 -1.62 23.83 -4.68
C MET A 191 -1.26 25.28 -4.43
N ASP A 192 -0.37 25.56 -3.47
CA ASP A 192 0.12 26.92 -3.18
C ASP A 192 0.84 27.55 -4.39
N MET A 193 1.28 26.74 -5.37
CA MET A 193 1.86 27.24 -6.62
C MET A 193 0.82 27.80 -7.61
N PHE A 194 -0.44 27.34 -7.54
CA PHE A 194 -1.47 27.61 -8.55
C PHE A 194 -2.78 28.18 -7.99
N GLY A 195 -3.05 27.98 -6.72
CA GLY A 195 -4.34 28.28 -6.09
C GLY A 195 -4.79 29.72 -6.27
N ASP A 196 -3.86 30.69 -6.19
CA ASP A 196 -4.16 32.12 -6.38
C ASP A 196 -4.51 32.50 -7.82
N GLN A 197 -4.29 31.62 -8.79
CA GLN A 197 -4.67 31.79 -10.20
C GLN A 197 -6.08 31.26 -10.48
N THR A 198 -6.78 30.76 -9.46
CA THR A 198 -8.16 30.29 -9.50
C THR A 198 -9.09 31.23 -8.74
N ASN A 199 -10.39 30.98 -8.81
CA ASN A 199 -11.36 31.68 -7.96
C ASN A 199 -11.48 31.08 -6.55
N LYS A 200 -10.64 30.07 -6.23
CA LYS A 200 -10.65 29.33 -4.97
C LYS A 200 -11.99 28.65 -4.62
N THR A 201 -12.84 28.36 -5.60
CA THR A 201 -14.03 27.54 -5.38
C THR A 201 -13.70 26.11 -5.77
N VAL A 202 -13.92 25.19 -4.84
CA VAL A 202 -13.50 23.80 -4.91
C VAL A 202 -14.70 22.88 -4.90
N ALA A 203 -14.77 21.99 -5.88
CA ALA A 203 -15.61 20.81 -5.86
C ALA A 203 -14.86 19.71 -5.11
N VAL A 204 -15.41 19.24 -4.00
CA VAL A 204 -14.85 18.10 -3.25
C VAL A 204 -15.67 16.85 -3.57
N LEU A 205 -14.97 15.77 -3.93
CA LEU A 205 -15.58 14.47 -4.19
C LEU A 205 -14.86 13.35 -3.46
N ALA A 206 -15.61 12.33 -3.02
CA ALA A 206 -15.03 11.13 -2.46
C ALA A 206 -15.99 9.94 -2.58
N SER A 207 -15.48 8.72 -2.56
CA SER A 207 -16.33 7.54 -2.43
C SER A 207 -16.87 7.40 -1.00
N ASP A 208 -18.15 6.99 -0.90
CA ASP A 208 -18.83 6.79 0.38
C ASP A 208 -18.43 5.45 1.03
N GLU A 209 -17.18 5.41 1.51
CA GLU A 209 -16.59 4.29 2.26
C GLU A 209 -15.41 4.83 3.13
N PRO A 210 -14.79 4.02 4.00
CA PRO A 210 -13.84 4.53 5.00
C PRO A 210 -12.70 5.41 4.45
N ASP A 211 -12.09 5.04 3.32
CA ASP A 211 -10.98 5.82 2.75
C ASP A 211 -11.47 7.16 2.18
N GLY A 212 -12.55 7.14 1.39
CA GLY A 212 -13.12 8.34 0.80
C GLY A 212 -13.68 9.29 1.86
N ARG A 213 -14.41 8.77 2.84
CA ARG A 213 -14.90 9.58 3.98
C ARG A 213 -13.75 10.18 4.79
N GLY A 214 -12.68 9.42 5.03
CA GLY A 214 -11.49 9.92 5.70
C GLY A 214 -10.85 11.11 4.96
N TRP A 215 -10.79 11.05 3.64
CA TRP A 215 -10.36 12.17 2.80
C TRP A 215 -11.30 13.38 2.92
N TYR A 216 -12.59 13.16 2.79
CA TYR A 216 -13.59 14.23 2.79
C TYR A 216 -13.54 15.03 4.09
N VAL A 217 -13.65 14.36 5.24
CA VAL A 217 -13.64 15.02 6.56
C VAL A 217 -12.29 15.65 6.91
N THR A 218 -11.21 15.23 6.27
CA THR A 218 -9.86 15.74 6.50
C THR A 218 -9.57 16.96 5.65
N PHE A 219 -9.90 16.94 4.37
CA PHE A 219 -9.49 17.97 3.42
C PHE A 219 -10.46 19.13 3.30
N ALA A 220 -11.77 18.91 3.40
CA ALA A 220 -12.74 19.99 3.26
C ALA A 220 -12.52 21.12 4.28
N PRO A 221 -12.40 20.85 5.60
CA PRO A 221 -12.12 21.91 6.58
C PRO A 221 -10.76 22.57 6.40
N GLU A 222 -9.76 21.85 5.91
CA GLU A 222 -8.43 22.43 5.68
C GLU A 222 -8.39 23.34 4.45
N LEU A 223 -9.14 23.00 3.40
CA LEU A 223 -9.35 23.89 2.25
C LEU A 223 -9.99 25.20 2.68
N GLU A 224 -11.04 25.15 3.52
CA GLU A 224 -11.70 26.35 4.05
C GLU A 224 -10.77 27.25 4.87
N LYS A 225 -9.95 26.65 5.76
CA LYS A 225 -8.93 27.40 6.52
C LYS A 225 -7.94 28.12 5.61
N ARG A 226 -7.68 27.60 4.41
CA ARG A 226 -6.80 28.20 3.40
C ARG A 226 -7.52 29.19 2.48
N GLY A 227 -8.78 29.49 2.78
CA GLY A 227 -9.59 30.48 2.07
C GLY A 227 -10.22 29.96 0.79
N TYR A 228 -10.35 28.65 0.62
CA TYR A 228 -11.15 28.05 -0.45
C TYR A 228 -12.63 28.01 -0.06
N ASN A 229 -13.50 28.22 -1.02
CA ASN A 229 -14.94 28.01 -0.89
C ASN A 229 -15.26 26.57 -1.32
N VAL A 230 -15.55 25.70 -0.36
CA VAL A 230 -15.81 24.28 -0.59
C VAL A 230 -17.28 24.07 -0.93
N ILE A 231 -17.53 23.41 -2.06
CA ILE A 231 -18.89 23.06 -2.51
C ILE A 231 -19.12 21.56 -2.25
N GLY A 232 -20.17 21.27 -1.48
CA GLY A 232 -20.61 19.90 -1.20
C GLY A 232 -20.57 19.48 0.27
N GLU A 233 -19.77 20.12 1.11
CA GLU A 233 -19.54 19.69 2.50
C GLU A 233 -20.82 19.68 3.35
N GLU A 234 -21.62 20.75 3.32
CA GLU A 234 -22.81 20.89 4.17
C GLU A 234 -23.95 19.90 3.85
N LYS A 235 -23.93 19.31 2.66
CA LYS A 235 -25.01 18.45 2.14
C LYS A 235 -24.54 17.04 1.82
N GLU A 236 -23.34 16.68 2.22
CA GLU A 236 -22.67 15.43 1.81
C GLU A 236 -22.60 15.27 0.27
N LEU A 237 -22.76 16.36 -0.49
CA LEU A 237 -22.57 16.36 -1.93
C LEU A 237 -21.11 16.01 -2.26
N GLY A 238 -20.92 15.11 -3.22
CA GLY A 238 -19.58 14.60 -3.55
C GLY A 238 -19.19 13.37 -2.77
N LEU A 239 -20.05 12.83 -1.89
CA LEU A 239 -19.92 11.49 -1.32
C LEU A 239 -20.81 10.53 -2.08
N ASP A 240 -20.22 9.74 -2.96
CA ASP A 240 -20.95 8.80 -3.82
C ASP A 240 -20.59 7.34 -3.45
N PRO A 241 -21.59 6.44 -3.33
CA PRO A 241 -21.31 5.02 -3.17
C PRO A 241 -20.43 4.47 -4.30
N ILE A 242 -19.53 3.55 -3.97
CA ILE A 242 -18.73 2.84 -4.98
C ILE A 242 -19.66 2.16 -6.00
N GLY A 243 -19.35 2.34 -7.30
CA GLY A 243 -20.17 1.82 -8.40
C GLY A 243 -21.30 2.75 -8.84
N THR A 244 -21.34 3.99 -8.36
CA THR A 244 -22.26 5.03 -8.86
C THR A 244 -22.05 5.24 -10.36
N THR A 245 -23.13 5.33 -11.09
CA THR A 245 -23.14 5.49 -12.56
C THR A 245 -23.67 6.83 -13.04
N ASP A 246 -24.33 7.60 -12.17
CA ASP A 246 -24.87 8.94 -12.47
C ASP A 246 -24.40 9.95 -11.42
N PHE A 247 -23.56 10.88 -11.86
CA PHE A 247 -22.98 11.97 -11.05
C PHE A 247 -23.56 13.34 -11.43
N SER A 248 -24.63 13.37 -12.22
CA SER A 248 -25.14 14.61 -12.82
C SER A 248 -25.54 15.66 -11.79
N ALA A 249 -26.06 15.25 -10.63
CA ALA A 249 -26.45 16.17 -9.56
C ALA A 249 -25.24 16.93 -8.99
N ASN A 250 -24.17 16.21 -8.65
CA ASN A 250 -22.94 16.81 -8.13
C ASN A 250 -22.29 17.71 -9.17
N ILE A 251 -22.18 17.24 -10.42
CA ILE A 251 -21.58 18.00 -11.52
C ILE A 251 -22.33 19.29 -11.80
N LYS A 252 -23.68 19.24 -11.75
CA LYS A 252 -24.51 20.44 -11.91
C LYS A 252 -24.22 21.46 -10.81
N GLU A 253 -24.15 21.03 -9.55
CA GLU A 253 -23.86 21.90 -8.41
C GLU A 253 -22.47 22.54 -8.54
N TRP A 254 -21.46 21.76 -8.92
CA TRP A 254 -20.11 22.28 -9.12
C TRP A 254 -20.03 23.29 -10.26
N LYS A 255 -20.74 23.04 -11.36
CA LYS A 255 -20.81 23.94 -12.50
C LYS A 255 -21.53 25.23 -12.16
N ASP A 256 -22.67 25.15 -11.47
CA ASP A 256 -23.49 26.31 -11.10
C ASP A 256 -22.73 27.23 -10.12
N ASN A 257 -21.87 26.66 -9.27
CA ASN A 257 -20.99 27.40 -8.36
C ASN A 257 -19.64 27.80 -8.99
N ASN A 258 -19.43 27.52 -10.29
CA ASN A 258 -18.19 27.82 -10.98
C ASN A 258 -16.94 27.29 -10.27
N CYS A 259 -16.95 26.02 -9.84
CA CYS A 259 -15.80 25.39 -9.19
C CYS A 259 -14.64 25.29 -10.18
N GLU A 260 -13.54 25.97 -9.90
CA GLU A 260 -12.33 25.96 -10.72
C GLU A 260 -11.30 24.91 -10.28
N VAL A 261 -11.53 24.28 -9.14
CA VAL A 261 -10.72 23.19 -8.61
C VAL A 261 -11.60 21.98 -8.37
N LEU A 262 -11.15 20.80 -8.78
CA LEU A 262 -11.71 19.51 -8.44
C LEU A 262 -10.73 18.76 -7.57
N TRP A 263 -11.16 18.38 -6.37
CA TRP A 263 -10.32 17.79 -5.34
C TRP A 263 -10.99 16.57 -4.73
N GLY A 264 -10.34 15.41 -4.73
CA GLY A 264 -11.01 14.25 -4.15
C GLY A 264 -10.25 12.95 -4.11
N ASN A 265 -10.99 11.90 -3.71
CA ASN A 265 -10.49 10.53 -3.60
C ASN A 265 -11.61 9.55 -3.93
N THR A 266 -11.48 8.83 -5.06
CA THR A 266 -12.44 7.82 -5.50
C THR A 266 -11.75 6.76 -6.35
N PRO A 267 -12.29 5.53 -6.49
CA PRO A 267 -11.72 4.52 -7.39
C PRO A 267 -11.67 4.97 -8.85
N GLY A 268 -10.66 4.47 -9.58
CA GLY A 268 -10.42 4.83 -10.99
C GLY A 268 -11.62 4.62 -11.92
N PRO A 269 -12.34 3.49 -11.89
CA PRO A 269 -13.53 3.27 -12.72
C PRO A 269 -14.67 4.27 -12.47
N ASP A 270 -14.91 4.62 -11.19
CA ASP A 270 -15.95 5.58 -10.80
C ASP A 270 -15.58 6.99 -11.27
N PHE A 271 -14.34 7.42 -10.99
CA PHE A 271 -13.88 8.71 -11.48
C PHE A 271 -13.90 8.80 -13.01
N GLY A 272 -13.48 7.77 -13.71
CA GLY A 272 -13.54 7.73 -15.17
C GLY A 272 -14.96 7.94 -15.70
N THR A 273 -15.97 7.39 -15.03
CA THR A 273 -17.39 7.62 -15.36
C THR A 273 -17.79 9.06 -15.06
N GLN A 274 -17.48 9.56 -13.89
CA GLN A 274 -17.76 10.93 -13.47
C GLN A 274 -17.05 11.96 -14.36
N TRP A 275 -15.77 11.72 -14.71
CA TRP A 275 -14.99 12.64 -15.53
C TRP A 275 -15.51 12.75 -16.96
N ARG A 276 -15.97 11.64 -17.56
CA ARG A 276 -16.70 11.68 -18.84
C ARG A 276 -17.99 12.50 -18.75
N GLN A 277 -18.75 12.37 -17.65
CA GLN A 277 -19.97 13.17 -17.43
C GLN A 277 -19.64 14.65 -17.21
N CYS A 278 -18.57 14.99 -16.49
CA CYS A 278 -18.11 16.37 -16.36
C CYS A 278 -17.90 17.02 -17.72
N HIS A 279 -17.14 16.36 -18.60
CA HIS A 279 -16.91 16.86 -19.96
C HIS A 279 -18.19 16.92 -20.81
N ALA A 280 -19.06 15.91 -20.76
CA ALA A 280 -20.33 15.89 -21.48
C ALA A 280 -21.27 17.02 -21.03
N MET A 281 -21.25 17.38 -19.75
CA MET A 281 -22.04 18.49 -19.20
C MET A 281 -21.34 19.86 -19.34
N GLY A 282 -20.16 19.91 -19.95
CA GLY A 282 -19.39 21.15 -20.16
C GLY A 282 -18.84 21.73 -18.84
N TYR A 283 -18.48 20.90 -17.89
CA TYR A 283 -17.77 21.27 -16.67
C TYR A 283 -16.33 20.74 -16.74
N VAL A 284 -15.36 21.64 -16.85
CA VAL A 284 -13.92 21.34 -16.83
C VAL A 284 -13.25 22.33 -15.89
N PRO A 285 -12.86 21.93 -14.68
CA PRO A 285 -12.13 22.79 -13.75
C PRO A 285 -10.69 23.01 -14.24
N LYS A 286 -10.01 24.03 -13.69
CA LYS A 286 -8.63 24.39 -14.06
C LYS A 286 -7.60 23.47 -13.43
N ILE A 287 -7.90 22.96 -12.23
CA ILE A 287 -7.04 22.07 -11.46
C ILE A 287 -7.85 20.82 -11.09
N VAL A 288 -7.29 19.64 -11.37
CA VAL A 288 -7.92 18.34 -11.07
C VAL A 288 -6.92 17.46 -10.36
N LEU A 289 -7.17 17.22 -9.08
CA LEU A 289 -6.38 16.36 -8.21
C LEU A 289 -7.30 15.32 -7.57
N VAL A 290 -7.14 14.05 -7.95
CA VAL A 290 -8.01 12.98 -7.45
C VAL A 290 -7.18 11.76 -7.09
N GLY A 291 -7.03 11.52 -5.79
CA GLY A 291 -6.34 10.35 -5.23
C GLY A 291 -7.03 9.04 -5.60
N ARG A 292 -6.32 7.95 -5.56
CA ARG A 292 -6.67 6.61 -6.04
C ARG A 292 -6.96 6.54 -7.54
N ALA A 293 -7.85 7.38 -8.04
CA ALA A 293 -8.32 7.37 -9.42
C ALA A 293 -7.20 7.54 -10.45
N THR A 294 -6.18 8.29 -10.10
CA THR A 294 -5.11 8.69 -11.02
C THR A 294 -3.79 7.98 -10.77
N LEU A 295 -3.78 6.94 -9.91
CA LEU A 295 -2.54 6.26 -9.53
C LEU A 295 -2.06 5.24 -10.57
N PHE A 296 -2.99 4.62 -11.31
CA PHE A 296 -2.67 3.47 -12.14
C PHE A 296 -3.04 3.69 -13.60
N TYR A 297 -2.12 3.28 -14.48
CA TYR A 297 -2.28 3.39 -15.93
C TYR A 297 -3.54 2.67 -16.44
N GLU A 298 -3.82 1.51 -15.88
CA GLU A 298 -4.95 0.67 -16.28
C GLU A 298 -6.29 1.40 -16.14
N ASP A 299 -6.46 2.14 -15.05
CA ASP A 299 -7.67 2.93 -14.80
C ASP A 299 -7.72 4.15 -15.74
N VAL A 300 -6.64 4.92 -15.76
CA VAL A 300 -6.57 6.19 -16.48
C VAL A 300 -6.66 5.98 -18.00
N SER A 301 -6.00 4.98 -18.55
CA SER A 301 -6.05 4.67 -19.99
C SER A 301 -7.45 4.24 -20.46
N ALA A 302 -8.28 3.71 -19.56
CA ALA A 302 -9.66 3.31 -19.85
C ALA A 302 -10.64 4.48 -19.93
N TRP A 303 -10.28 5.70 -19.52
CA TRP A 303 -11.19 6.85 -19.61
C TRP A 303 -11.48 7.28 -21.05
N GLY A 304 -10.51 7.09 -21.94
CA GLY A 304 -10.63 7.36 -23.37
C GLY A 304 -10.27 8.78 -23.79
N GLY A 305 -10.00 8.96 -25.06
CA GLY A 305 -9.65 10.27 -25.66
C GLY A 305 -8.48 10.94 -24.97
N ASP A 306 -8.58 12.24 -24.73
CA ASP A 306 -7.58 13.06 -24.05
C ASP A 306 -7.98 13.35 -22.58
N LEU A 307 -8.94 12.63 -22.02
CA LEU A 307 -9.43 12.83 -20.65
C LEU A 307 -8.34 12.69 -19.57
N PRO A 308 -7.31 11.84 -19.70
CA PRO A 308 -6.23 11.78 -18.74
C PRO A 308 -5.35 13.02 -18.67
N GLN A 309 -5.31 13.83 -19.72
CA GLN A 309 -4.36 14.92 -19.85
C GLN A 309 -4.50 15.96 -18.75
N GLY A 310 -3.46 16.12 -17.93
CA GLY A 310 -3.40 17.13 -16.88
C GLY A 310 -4.07 16.73 -15.55
N VAL A 311 -4.66 15.55 -15.46
CA VAL A 311 -5.20 15.05 -14.18
C VAL A 311 -4.07 14.44 -13.35
N GLY A 312 -4.05 14.70 -12.05
CA GLY A 312 -2.95 14.27 -11.17
C GLY A 312 -3.36 13.87 -9.76
N ALA A 313 -2.40 13.34 -9.05
CA ALA A 313 -2.46 13.03 -7.63
C ALA A 313 -1.05 12.87 -7.05
N GLU A 314 -0.99 12.32 -5.83
CA GLU A 314 0.26 11.92 -5.20
C GLU A 314 1.01 10.88 -6.02
N GLY A 315 2.32 10.96 -5.98
CA GLY A 315 3.24 9.94 -6.44
C GLY A 315 3.81 9.18 -5.25
N ILE A 316 3.83 7.86 -5.37
CA ILE A 316 4.17 6.96 -4.26
C ILE A 316 5.44 6.14 -4.51
N TRP A 317 5.87 6.02 -5.73
CA TRP A 317 7.11 5.35 -6.16
C TRP A 317 7.41 5.64 -7.63
N GLY A 318 8.69 5.52 -8.01
CA GLY A 318 9.10 5.69 -9.40
C GLY A 318 10.48 5.14 -9.73
N ALA A 319 10.65 4.86 -11.01
CA ALA A 319 11.92 4.37 -11.58
C ALA A 319 13.07 5.40 -11.50
N GLU A 320 12.73 6.66 -11.31
CA GLU A 320 13.66 7.78 -11.17
C GLU A 320 14.26 7.89 -9.76
N TYR A 321 13.81 7.07 -8.79
CA TYR A 321 14.35 7.10 -7.44
C TYR A 321 15.82 6.63 -7.44
N PRO A 322 16.74 7.38 -6.80
CA PRO A 322 18.17 7.09 -6.85
C PRO A 322 18.51 5.82 -6.04
N PRO A 323 19.21 4.85 -6.65
CA PRO A 323 19.43 3.53 -6.05
C PRO A 323 20.25 3.57 -4.75
N GLU A 324 21.11 4.59 -4.58
CA GLU A 324 21.89 4.78 -3.35
C GLU A 324 21.05 5.07 -2.11
N SER A 325 19.86 5.65 -2.30
CA SER A 325 18.88 5.93 -1.22
C SER A 325 17.70 4.96 -1.22
N PHE A 326 17.49 4.25 -2.33
CA PHE A 326 16.37 3.33 -2.56
C PHE A 326 16.87 1.97 -3.09
N PRO A 327 17.66 1.22 -2.32
CA PRO A 327 18.23 -0.04 -2.77
C PRO A 327 17.16 -1.14 -2.83
N GLY A 328 17.25 -1.99 -3.86
CA GLY A 328 16.51 -3.25 -3.93
C GLY A 328 17.29 -4.42 -3.31
N ILE A 329 16.86 -5.64 -3.61
CA ILE A 329 17.53 -6.88 -3.21
C ILE A 329 18.61 -7.21 -4.24
N GLY A 330 19.82 -7.51 -3.79
CA GLY A 330 20.98 -7.73 -4.68
C GLY A 330 21.27 -6.52 -5.53
N ASP A 331 21.31 -6.67 -6.85
CA ASP A 331 21.61 -5.61 -7.80
C ASP A 331 20.35 -4.88 -8.31
N THR A 332 19.18 -5.22 -7.80
CA THR A 332 17.91 -4.59 -8.22
C THR A 332 17.84 -3.14 -7.76
N THR A 333 17.48 -2.26 -8.67
CA THR A 333 17.26 -0.83 -8.44
C THR A 333 15.84 -0.44 -8.86
N PRO A 334 15.32 0.74 -8.47
CA PRO A 334 14.02 1.21 -8.96
C PRO A 334 13.91 1.17 -10.49
N LYS A 335 14.99 1.59 -11.18
CA LYS A 335 15.04 1.57 -12.64
C LYS A 335 15.00 0.16 -13.22
N THR A 336 15.85 -0.75 -12.75
CA THR A 336 15.90 -2.12 -13.29
C THR A 336 14.64 -2.91 -12.94
N LEU A 337 13.99 -2.61 -11.82
CA LEU A 337 12.70 -3.21 -11.46
C LEU A 337 11.58 -2.76 -12.41
N PHE A 338 11.58 -1.47 -12.77
CA PHE A 338 10.65 -0.96 -13.79
C PHE A 338 10.94 -1.55 -15.19
N GLU A 339 12.22 -1.68 -15.59
CA GLU A 339 12.61 -2.28 -16.87
C GLU A 339 12.09 -3.73 -16.97
N ARG A 340 12.20 -4.53 -15.92
CA ARG A 340 11.62 -5.89 -15.84
C ARG A 340 10.09 -5.87 -16.00
N TRP A 341 9.40 -4.95 -15.32
CA TRP A 341 7.96 -4.76 -15.47
C TRP A 341 7.57 -4.42 -16.91
N PHE A 342 8.32 -3.51 -17.52
CA PHE A 342 8.08 -3.11 -18.91
C PHE A 342 8.32 -4.25 -19.89
N GLU A 343 9.40 -5.01 -19.73
CA GLU A 343 9.70 -6.20 -20.54
C GLU A 343 8.60 -7.26 -20.45
N GLU A 344 8.04 -7.48 -19.27
CA GLU A 344 7.00 -8.48 -19.07
C GLU A 344 5.62 -8.04 -19.59
N THR A 345 5.30 -6.75 -19.46
CA THR A 345 3.92 -6.28 -19.66
C THR A 345 3.73 -5.34 -20.84
N GLY A 346 4.79 -4.68 -21.32
CA GLY A 346 4.72 -3.60 -22.29
C GLY A 346 4.03 -2.35 -21.78
N ARG A 347 3.83 -2.22 -20.46
CA ARG A 347 3.08 -1.13 -19.81
C ARG A 347 3.99 -0.10 -19.16
N PRO A 348 3.55 1.16 -19.04
CA PRO A 348 4.27 2.16 -18.27
C PRO A 348 4.31 1.81 -16.78
N LEU A 349 4.98 2.65 -16.00
CA LEU A 349 5.17 2.45 -14.57
C LEU A 349 3.83 2.24 -13.84
N ASN A 350 3.77 1.17 -13.03
CA ASN A 350 2.76 1.00 -11.98
C ASN A 350 3.42 1.24 -10.62
N GLN A 351 2.96 2.24 -9.91
CA GLN A 351 3.59 2.69 -8.66
C GLN A 351 3.46 1.67 -7.50
N GLY A 352 2.49 0.77 -7.55
CA GLY A 352 2.31 -0.31 -6.57
C GLY A 352 3.48 -1.31 -6.50
N ILE A 353 4.30 -1.37 -7.55
CA ILE A 353 5.49 -2.25 -7.63
C ILE A 353 6.45 -1.98 -6.46
N GLY A 354 6.78 -0.72 -6.23
CA GLY A 354 7.75 -0.34 -5.19
C GLY A 354 7.30 -0.69 -3.78
N TYR A 355 6.03 -0.47 -3.47
CA TYR A 355 5.47 -0.82 -2.16
C TYR A 355 5.49 -2.32 -1.89
N ALA A 356 5.05 -3.10 -2.85
CA ALA A 356 5.02 -4.55 -2.74
C ALA A 356 6.43 -5.15 -2.62
N TYR A 357 7.37 -4.65 -3.41
CA TYR A 357 8.76 -5.07 -3.32
C TYR A 357 9.39 -4.69 -1.97
N ALA A 358 9.17 -3.46 -1.49
CA ALA A 358 9.65 -3.00 -0.18
C ALA A 358 9.06 -3.81 0.97
N ALA A 359 7.78 -4.19 0.90
CA ALA A 359 7.17 -5.06 1.90
C ALA A 359 7.91 -6.41 2.00
N MET A 360 8.28 -7.01 0.87
CA MET A 360 9.07 -8.25 0.87
C MET A 360 10.48 -8.06 1.44
N GLN A 361 11.13 -6.91 1.19
CA GLN A 361 12.44 -6.58 1.81
C GLN A 361 12.33 -6.57 3.33
N VAL A 362 11.28 -5.94 3.89
CA VAL A 362 11.01 -5.91 5.33
C VAL A 362 10.79 -7.32 5.90
N LEU A 363 10.00 -8.15 5.23
CA LEU A 363 9.72 -9.52 5.71
C LEU A 363 10.98 -10.38 5.72
N VAL A 364 11.83 -10.26 4.70
CA VAL A 364 13.09 -11.01 4.63
C VAL A 364 14.06 -10.58 5.72
N ASP A 365 14.27 -9.28 5.88
CA ASP A 365 15.11 -8.72 6.94
C ASP A 365 14.62 -9.15 8.34
N ALA A 366 13.31 -9.14 8.56
CA ALA A 366 12.72 -9.60 9.81
C ALA A 366 12.96 -11.10 10.07
N ILE A 367 12.88 -11.95 9.04
CA ILE A 367 13.17 -13.39 9.15
C ILE A 367 14.64 -13.61 9.51
N GLU A 368 15.58 -12.92 8.85
CA GLU A 368 17.02 -13.04 9.13
C GLU A 368 17.35 -12.57 10.54
N ARG A 369 16.80 -11.45 11.00
CA ARG A 369 17.02 -10.95 12.39
C ARG A 369 16.33 -11.80 13.45
N ALA A 370 15.14 -12.33 13.19
CA ALA A 370 14.47 -13.24 14.11
C ALA A 370 15.16 -14.60 14.21
N GLY A 371 15.84 -15.04 13.14
CA GLY A 371 16.52 -16.33 13.04
C GLY A 371 15.58 -17.55 13.10
N THR A 372 14.27 -17.35 13.05
CA THR A 372 13.22 -18.37 13.19
C THR A 372 12.01 -18.04 12.35
N LEU A 373 11.10 -18.99 12.18
CA LEU A 373 9.77 -18.80 11.57
C LEU A 373 8.65 -18.74 12.60
N ASP A 374 8.96 -18.55 13.88
CA ASP A 374 7.96 -18.34 14.94
C ASP A 374 7.27 -16.97 14.75
N GLY A 375 5.93 -16.99 14.70
CA GLY A 375 5.16 -15.78 14.41
C GLY A 375 5.37 -14.64 15.43
N THR A 376 5.62 -14.95 16.71
CA THR A 376 5.84 -13.93 17.74
C THR A 376 7.23 -13.30 17.59
N ALA A 377 8.25 -14.10 17.31
CA ALA A 377 9.59 -13.61 17.04
C ALA A 377 9.64 -12.76 15.76
N LEU A 378 8.99 -13.21 14.70
CA LEU A 378 8.86 -12.46 13.44
C LEU A 378 8.14 -11.13 13.66
N ASN A 379 7.04 -11.14 14.41
CA ASN A 379 6.27 -9.92 14.73
C ASN A 379 7.14 -8.88 15.47
N LYS A 380 7.91 -9.32 16.46
CA LYS A 380 8.86 -8.46 17.17
C LYS A 380 9.90 -7.90 16.21
N ALA A 381 10.50 -8.76 15.37
CA ALA A 381 11.52 -8.35 14.42
C ALA A 381 10.98 -7.33 13.38
N ILE A 382 9.74 -7.45 12.91
CA ILE A 382 9.12 -6.46 12.04
C ILE A 382 9.02 -5.10 12.77
N GLY A 383 8.59 -5.08 14.02
CA GLY A 383 8.48 -3.84 14.80
C GLY A 383 9.82 -3.14 15.07
N GLU A 384 10.91 -3.87 15.05
CA GLU A 384 12.29 -3.38 15.24
C GLU A 384 12.99 -3.02 13.91
N THR A 385 12.26 -2.99 12.79
CA THR A 385 12.84 -2.69 11.48
C THR A 385 13.37 -1.26 11.42
N ASP A 386 14.61 -1.11 10.97
CA ASP A 386 15.24 0.14 10.56
C ASP A 386 16.20 -0.15 9.39
N MET A 387 15.68 -0.04 8.17
CA MET A 387 16.44 -0.40 6.98
C MET A 387 16.07 0.47 5.77
N PRO A 388 16.98 0.70 4.83
CA PRO A 388 16.62 1.27 3.53
C PRO A 388 15.89 0.21 2.69
N SER A 389 14.96 0.67 1.86
CA SER A 389 14.26 -0.17 0.90
C SER A 389 14.12 0.53 -0.46
N ILE A 390 13.62 -0.18 -1.45
CA ILE A 390 13.39 0.36 -2.80
C ILE A 390 12.36 1.51 -2.82
N ASN A 391 11.63 1.71 -1.72
CA ASN A 391 10.65 2.79 -1.58
C ASN A 391 10.99 3.78 -0.45
N GLY A 392 12.17 3.65 0.15
CA GLY A 392 12.68 4.53 1.19
C GLY A 392 13.02 3.79 2.49
N ARG A 393 13.50 4.55 3.49
CA ARG A 393 13.83 3.98 4.79
C ARG A 393 12.57 3.56 5.54
N VAL A 394 12.55 2.31 5.99
CA VAL A 394 11.46 1.72 6.79
C VAL A 394 11.81 1.81 8.27
N VAL A 395 10.95 2.48 9.02
CA VAL A 395 10.95 2.52 10.49
C VAL A 395 9.50 2.53 10.93
N PHE A 396 9.12 1.70 11.87
CA PHE A 396 7.78 1.65 12.44
C PHE A 396 7.75 2.34 13.81
N PRO A 397 7.11 3.51 13.95
CA PRO A 397 6.81 4.05 15.27
C PRO A 397 5.98 3.04 16.09
N PRO A 398 6.37 2.73 17.34
CA PRO A 398 5.76 1.64 18.12
C PRO A 398 4.25 1.79 18.34
N GLU A 399 3.77 3.02 18.47
CA GLU A 399 2.34 3.30 18.70
C GLU A 399 1.52 3.15 17.41
N GLU A 400 2.15 3.32 16.25
CA GLU A 400 1.45 3.35 14.97
C GLU A 400 1.47 2.01 14.25
N HIS A 401 2.55 1.21 14.36
CA HIS A 401 2.78 0.03 13.52
C HIS A 401 2.73 0.33 12.01
N HIS A 402 3.00 1.56 11.62
CA HIS A 402 2.89 2.05 10.25
C HIS A 402 4.12 2.85 9.84
N CYS A 403 4.68 2.54 8.68
CA CYS A 403 5.77 3.31 8.07
C CYS A 403 5.21 4.22 6.97
N ARG A 404 5.63 5.48 6.96
CA ARG A 404 5.34 6.43 5.88
C ARG A 404 6.48 6.47 4.88
N PHE A 405 6.19 6.29 3.63
CA PHE A 405 7.13 6.53 2.53
C PHE A 405 7.04 7.97 2.00
N PRO A 406 8.09 8.44 1.30
CA PRO A 406 8.08 9.77 0.70
C PRO A 406 7.03 9.87 -0.41
N LEU A 407 6.38 11.04 -0.50
CA LEU A 407 5.36 11.36 -1.49
C LEU A 407 5.86 12.46 -2.44
N THR A 408 5.42 12.39 -3.67
CA THR A 408 5.62 13.41 -4.71
C THR A 408 4.26 13.78 -5.32
N MET A 409 4.22 14.73 -6.24
CA MET A 409 3.05 14.94 -7.10
C MET A 409 3.34 14.47 -8.50
N ARG A 410 2.37 13.80 -9.09
CA ARG A 410 2.43 13.28 -10.46
C ARG A 410 1.22 13.74 -11.27
N GLN A 411 1.38 13.78 -12.59
CA GLN A 411 0.32 14.24 -13.48
C GLN A 411 0.39 13.48 -14.80
N TRP A 412 -0.75 13.03 -15.29
CA TRP A 412 -0.83 12.30 -16.55
C TRP A 412 -0.60 13.20 -17.75
N MET A 413 0.33 12.81 -18.60
CA MET A 413 0.73 13.52 -19.79
C MET A 413 0.77 12.59 -20.99
N LYS A 414 0.24 13.07 -22.11
CA LYS A 414 0.27 12.35 -23.39
C LYS A 414 1.70 12.30 -23.94
N THR A 415 2.07 11.16 -24.47
CA THR A 415 3.39 10.94 -25.10
C THR A 415 3.23 10.30 -26.47
N ASP A 416 4.33 10.26 -27.23
CA ASP A 416 4.42 9.57 -28.52
C ASP A 416 4.74 8.06 -28.36
N LYS A 417 4.81 7.55 -27.14
CA LYS A 417 5.10 6.15 -26.84
C LYS A 417 3.87 5.26 -27.11
N PRO A 418 4.06 3.95 -27.34
CA PRO A 418 2.95 3.04 -27.64
C PRO A 418 1.83 2.99 -26.58
N TRP A 419 2.15 3.27 -25.32
CA TRP A 419 1.18 3.32 -24.23
C TRP A 419 0.50 4.67 -24.05
N VAL A 420 0.89 5.68 -24.83
CA VAL A 420 0.28 7.02 -24.93
C VAL A 420 0.43 7.89 -23.68
N TRP A 421 0.17 7.35 -22.48
CA TRP A 421 0.09 8.10 -21.21
C TRP A 421 1.26 7.78 -20.30
N GLU A 422 1.91 8.81 -19.76
CA GLU A 422 2.92 8.71 -18.70
C GLU A 422 2.53 9.59 -17.51
N ASN A 423 3.04 9.22 -16.34
CA ASN A 423 2.77 9.90 -15.09
C ASN A 423 4.09 10.39 -14.44
N PRO A 424 4.76 11.41 -15.02
CA PRO A 424 6.02 11.95 -14.50
C PRO A 424 5.82 12.67 -13.15
N VAL A 425 6.91 12.78 -12.38
CA VAL A 425 6.97 13.64 -11.20
C VAL A 425 6.95 15.10 -11.63
N ILE A 426 5.99 15.86 -11.11
CA ILE A 426 5.83 17.30 -11.39
C ILE A 426 6.18 18.19 -10.20
N TYR A 427 6.19 17.61 -8.99
CA TYR A 427 6.60 18.29 -7.76
C TYR A 427 7.14 17.27 -6.75
N SER A 428 8.15 17.70 -6.00
CA SER A 428 8.71 16.95 -4.86
C SER A 428 9.19 17.92 -3.79
N ALA A 429 8.89 17.62 -2.55
CA ALA A 429 9.46 18.29 -1.39
C ALA A 429 10.80 17.68 -0.95
N HIS A 430 11.25 16.60 -1.62
CA HIS A 430 12.45 15.84 -1.27
C HIS A 430 13.61 16.18 -2.18
N ASP A 431 14.79 16.38 -1.61
CA ASP A 431 16.02 16.68 -2.38
C ASP A 431 16.51 15.48 -3.21
N PHE A 432 16.14 14.26 -2.81
CA PHE A 432 16.55 13.01 -3.46
C PHE A 432 15.64 12.58 -4.62
N VAL A 433 14.44 13.15 -4.77
CA VAL A 433 13.57 12.94 -5.93
C VAL A 433 13.27 14.28 -6.57
N ARG A 434 13.63 14.45 -7.84
CA ARG A 434 13.43 15.70 -8.58
C ARG A 434 12.27 15.58 -9.56
N PRO A 435 11.53 16.67 -9.81
CA PRO A 435 10.57 16.72 -10.90
C PRO A 435 11.20 16.34 -12.24
N THR A 436 10.52 15.51 -13.00
CA THR A 436 10.92 15.04 -14.33
C THR A 436 10.13 15.73 -15.45
N ALA A 437 9.06 16.46 -15.09
CA ALA A 437 8.30 17.30 -16.00
C ALA A 437 7.81 18.57 -15.30
N GLN A 438 7.37 19.56 -16.07
CA GLN A 438 6.68 20.74 -15.53
C GLN A 438 5.19 20.43 -15.32
N PRO A 439 4.57 21.02 -14.29
CA PRO A 439 3.12 20.90 -14.10
C PRO A 439 2.34 21.39 -15.31
N MET A 440 1.30 20.66 -15.69
CA MET A 440 0.40 21.00 -16.78
C MET A 440 -0.94 21.52 -16.19
N PHE A 441 -0.86 22.72 -15.60
CA PHE A 441 -2.06 23.46 -15.22
C PHE A 441 -2.08 24.81 -15.91
N PRO A 442 -3.22 25.36 -16.24
CA PRO A 442 -4.55 24.77 -16.11
C PRO A 442 -4.75 23.54 -17.02
N VAL A 443 -5.69 22.68 -16.65
CA VAL A 443 -6.08 21.52 -17.49
C VAL A 443 -6.44 22.00 -18.91
N PRO A 444 -6.06 21.25 -19.97
CA PRO A 444 -6.36 21.63 -21.35
C PRO A 444 -7.80 22.03 -21.62
N GLY A 445 -7.98 23.12 -22.38
CA GLY A 445 -9.31 23.71 -22.63
C GLY A 445 -9.74 24.75 -21.62
N THR A 446 -8.93 25.02 -20.60
CA THR A 446 -9.16 26.09 -19.61
C THR A 446 -7.99 27.09 -19.59
N THR A 447 -8.15 28.22 -18.90
CA THR A 447 -7.11 29.25 -18.77
C THR A 447 -7.08 29.81 -17.36
N PHE A 448 -5.89 30.06 -16.81
CA PHE A 448 -5.77 30.86 -15.60
C PHE A 448 -6.15 32.33 -15.87
N LYS A 449 -6.48 33.06 -14.79
CA LYS A 449 -6.79 34.50 -14.90
C LYS A 449 -5.57 35.30 -15.31
#